data_daeee36bcda4006e8c35fdec58a629e1
#
_entry.id   daeee36bcda4006e8c35fdec58a629e1
#
_cell.length_a   1.000
_cell.length_b   1.000
_cell.length_c   1.000
_cell.angle_alpha   90.00
_cell.angle_beta   90.00
_cell.angle_gamma   90.00
#
_symmetry.space_group_name_H-M   'P 1'
#
loop_
_entity.id
_entity.type
_entity.pdbx_description
1 polymer ?
#
loop_
_entity_poly.entity_id
_entity_poly.type
_entity_poly.pdbx_seq_one_letter_code
_entity_poly.pdbx_strand_id
1 'polypeptide(L)'
;MQCIFIPGRKVFICAPNKSQGAQIAKEKLTEIFRYWPLLRKEVVGGEVSDTPGNYGKDYVSLKFRNGSVFDVVGALESTLGGRRHSGLIDEIKNHDETAINTIVLPLLNVSRRLPDGTTNPKEPNQQVICATSAWQKTSFAYDRLIDNFEMSIMQPHQAFVFGCDYRVPVLHGLLPKDYVNQLKLSPSFNETSFATEYLSLWQGASEEAWFNFDKLTKYRKLKNPETHAKNVSGPNCFYLLSVDVGRLHDQTVCCVFRVNITGDGKYHATLVNLYVLGREAQTKSFYQQVIDLKKIIRAFNPKEVVIDTNGLGIGFGDEMIRQQQDEFGEVYEPLGFINDEDFI
;
A
#
# COMPACT_ATOMS: atom_id res chain seq x y z
N MET A 1 -16.62 11.13 22.65
CA MET A 1 -17.79 10.34 23.14
C MET A 1 -17.36 9.06 23.86
N GLN A 2 -16.56 8.15 23.28
CA GLN A 2 -16.14 6.90 23.96
C GLN A 2 -15.46 7.14 25.32
N CYS A 3 -14.57 8.15 25.41
CA CYS A 3 -13.89 8.50 26.66
C CYS A 3 -14.82 9.03 27.77
N ILE A 4 -16.02 9.48 27.41
CA ILE A 4 -16.99 10.01 28.37
C ILE A 4 -17.91 8.90 28.87
N PHE A 5 -18.43 8.07 27.97
CA PHE A 5 -19.44 7.07 28.30
C PHE A 5 -18.88 5.73 28.75
N ILE A 6 -17.60 5.44 28.43
CA ILE A 6 -16.96 4.16 28.76
C ILE A 6 -15.82 4.41 29.72
N PRO A 7 -15.98 4.19 31.06
CA PRO A 7 -14.94 4.44 32.04
C PRO A 7 -13.65 3.65 31.75
N GLY A 8 -12.48 4.30 31.89
CA GLY A 8 -11.19 3.67 31.66
C GLY A 8 -10.86 3.38 30.19
N ARG A 9 -11.64 3.92 29.23
CA ARG A 9 -11.39 3.75 27.80
C ARG A 9 -10.14 4.53 27.38
N LYS A 10 -9.26 3.93 26.60
CA LYS A 10 -8.06 4.56 26.03
C LYS A 10 -8.25 4.68 24.53
N VAL A 11 -8.27 5.91 24.04
CA VAL A 11 -8.52 6.25 22.64
C VAL A 11 -7.35 7.05 22.10
N PHE A 12 -6.96 6.78 20.86
CA PHE A 12 -5.91 7.56 20.21
C PHE A 12 -6.32 8.09 18.84
N ILE A 13 -5.57 9.08 18.38
CA ILE A 13 -5.50 9.48 16.97
C ILE A 13 -4.06 9.29 16.48
N CYS A 14 -3.92 8.73 15.28
CA CYS A 14 -2.67 8.60 14.56
C CYS A 14 -2.82 9.30 13.21
N ALA A 15 -1.94 10.25 12.91
CA ALA A 15 -1.83 10.89 11.60
C ALA A 15 -0.45 10.59 11.00
N PRO A 16 -0.22 10.80 9.70
CA PRO A 16 1.06 10.52 9.05
C PRO A 16 2.25 11.16 9.76
N ASN A 17 2.01 12.32 10.34
CA ASN A 17 2.97 13.05 11.16
C ASN A 17 2.35 13.32 12.54
N LYS A 18 3.10 13.01 13.61
CA LYS A 18 2.63 13.16 15.00
C LYS A 18 2.27 14.63 15.34
N SER A 19 3.00 15.59 14.80
CA SER A 19 2.69 17.03 14.99
C SER A 19 1.39 17.42 14.27
N GLN A 20 1.12 16.87 13.10
CA GLN A 20 -0.15 17.04 12.38
C GLN A 20 -1.33 16.45 13.20
N GLY A 21 -1.16 15.25 13.73
CA GLY A 21 -2.16 14.64 14.62
C GLY A 21 -2.43 15.47 15.86
N ALA A 22 -1.40 16.07 16.45
CA ALA A 22 -1.53 16.97 17.61
C ALA A 22 -2.28 18.27 17.25
N GLN A 23 -1.99 18.84 16.08
CA GLN A 23 -2.68 20.04 15.59
C GLN A 23 -4.17 19.76 15.35
N ILE A 24 -4.50 18.69 14.62
CA ILE A 24 -5.89 18.29 14.36
C ILE A 24 -6.64 18.06 15.68
N ALA A 25 -6.04 17.30 16.61
CA ALA A 25 -6.65 17.03 17.90
C ALA A 25 -6.90 18.33 18.68
N LYS A 26 -5.93 19.25 18.72
CA LYS A 26 -6.05 20.53 19.41
C LYS A 26 -7.17 21.39 18.84
N GLU A 27 -7.23 21.55 17.52
CA GLU A 27 -8.27 22.32 16.84
C GLU A 27 -9.65 21.76 17.13
N LYS A 28 -9.84 20.46 16.93
CA LYS A 28 -11.15 19.80 17.12
C LYS A 28 -11.59 19.77 18.58
N LEU A 29 -10.69 19.57 19.52
CA LEU A 29 -11.01 19.64 20.94
C LEU A 29 -11.38 21.06 21.36
N THR A 30 -10.71 22.09 20.85
CA THR A 30 -11.05 23.47 21.10
C THR A 30 -12.44 23.83 20.59
N GLU A 31 -12.79 23.38 19.38
CA GLU A 31 -14.15 23.52 18.84
C GLU A 31 -15.20 22.81 19.70
N ILE A 32 -14.93 21.55 20.08
CA ILE A 32 -15.83 20.76 20.91
C ILE A 32 -16.08 21.44 22.26
N PHE A 33 -15.06 21.90 22.94
CA PHE A 33 -15.20 22.56 24.24
C PHE A 33 -15.87 23.92 24.15
N ARG A 34 -15.74 24.60 23.01
CA ARG A 34 -16.44 25.86 22.74
C ARG A 34 -17.94 25.64 22.53
N TYR A 35 -18.32 24.63 21.74
CA TYR A 35 -19.73 24.38 21.43
C TYR A 35 -20.45 23.59 22.52
N TRP A 36 -19.73 22.78 23.28
CA TRP A 36 -20.28 21.98 24.38
C TRP A 36 -19.44 22.13 25.66
N PRO A 37 -19.55 23.27 26.36
CA PRO A 37 -18.75 23.56 27.53
C PRO A 37 -18.88 22.54 28.67
N LEU A 38 -20.01 21.83 28.76
CA LEU A 38 -20.22 20.78 29.78
C LEU A 38 -19.26 19.59 29.57
N LEU A 39 -18.91 19.26 28.33
CA LEU A 39 -17.95 18.17 28.05
C LEU A 39 -16.56 18.49 28.59
N ARG A 40 -16.21 19.74 28.66
CA ARG A 40 -14.95 20.20 29.24
C ARG A 40 -14.81 19.78 30.70
N LYS A 41 -15.90 19.81 31.46
CA LYS A 41 -15.94 19.42 32.88
C LYS A 41 -15.65 17.95 33.11
N GLU A 42 -15.82 17.11 32.10
CA GLU A 42 -15.46 15.69 32.16
C GLU A 42 -13.95 15.44 32.10
N VAL A 43 -13.20 16.45 31.63
CA VAL A 43 -11.72 16.38 31.56
C VAL A 43 -11.13 16.92 32.88
N VAL A 44 -10.10 16.27 33.39
CA VAL A 44 -9.39 16.71 34.60
C VAL A 44 -8.82 18.11 34.38
N GLY A 45 -9.14 19.06 35.26
CA GLY A 45 -8.77 20.46 35.13
C GLY A 45 -9.73 21.30 34.27
N GLY A 46 -10.78 20.74 33.69
CA GLY A 46 -11.75 21.45 32.84
C GLY A 46 -12.68 22.39 33.58
N GLU A 47 -12.63 22.43 34.91
CA GLU A 47 -13.35 23.41 35.73
C GLU A 47 -12.68 24.79 35.74
N VAL A 48 -11.35 24.79 35.62
CA VAL A 48 -10.50 25.99 35.75
C VAL A 48 -9.83 26.41 34.44
N SER A 49 -9.84 25.56 33.44
CA SER A 49 -9.21 25.81 32.15
C SER A 49 -10.20 25.68 31.00
N ASP A 50 -10.13 26.60 30.06
CA ASP A 50 -10.91 26.55 28.81
C ASP A 50 -10.36 25.51 27.82
N THR A 51 -9.10 25.12 28.00
CA THR A 51 -8.41 24.09 27.20
C THR A 51 -7.77 23.08 28.14
N PRO A 52 -8.57 22.20 28.84
CA PRO A 52 -8.03 21.23 29.78
C PRO A 52 -7.24 20.16 29.05
N GLY A 53 -6.17 19.69 29.67
CA GLY A 53 -5.28 18.66 29.14
C GLY A 53 -3.85 19.16 28.92
N ASN A 54 -3.02 18.31 28.37
CA ASN A 54 -1.63 18.62 28.04
C ASN A 54 -1.49 18.75 26.52
N TYR A 55 -1.00 19.89 26.08
CA TYR A 55 -0.84 20.19 24.66
C TYR A 55 0.61 20.59 24.39
N GLY A 56 1.20 20.05 23.32
CA GLY A 56 2.52 20.39 22.84
C GLY A 56 2.55 20.47 21.31
N LYS A 57 3.73 20.61 20.76
CA LYS A 57 3.92 20.69 19.31
C LYS A 57 3.54 19.36 18.63
N ASP A 58 3.87 18.25 19.27
CA ASP A 58 3.76 16.89 18.74
C ASP A 58 2.98 15.95 19.66
N TYR A 59 2.29 16.48 20.64
CA TYR A 59 1.45 15.66 21.54
C TYR A 59 0.22 16.43 22.01
N VAL A 60 -0.86 15.65 22.23
CA VAL A 60 -2.05 16.05 22.97
C VAL A 60 -2.40 14.87 23.87
N SER A 61 -2.71 15.12 25.12
CA SER A 61 -3.17 14.11 26.07
C SER A 61 -4.23 14.66 26.98
N LEU A 62 -5.41 14.04 27.02
CA LEU A 62 -6.51 14.36 27.90
C LEU A 62 -6.76 13.19 28.85
N LYS A 63 -6.88 13.48 30.13
CA LYS A 63 -7.34 12.52 31.16
C LYS A 63 -8.76 12.90 31.55
N PHE A 64 -9.66 11.93 31.52
CA PHE A 64 -11.04 12.12 31.92
C PHE A 64 -11.24 11.67 33.37
N ARG A 65 -12.25 12.24 34.03
CA ARG A 65 -12.59 11.95 35.46
C ARG A 65 -12.93 10.49 35.70
N ASN A 66 -13.48 9.81 34.69
CA ASN A 66 -13.81 8.38 34.74
C ASN A 66 -12.62 7.45 34.46
N GLY A 67 -11.37 8.00 34.43
CA GLY A 67 -10.15 7.24 34.17
C GLY A 67 -9.83 6.99 32.70
N SER A 68 -10.65 7.48 31.79
CA SER A 68 -10.37 7.37 30.35
C SER A 68 -9.25 8.32 29.93
N VAL A 69 -8.60 8.00 28.80
CA VAL A 69 -7.49 8.79 28.23
C VAL A 69 -7.70 8.92 26.73
N PHE A 70 -7.49 10.12 26.22
CA PHE A 70 -7.33 10.38 24.79
C PHE A 70 -5.93 10.95 24.56
N ASP A 71 -5.23 10.45 23.55
CA ASP A 71 -3.92 10.96 23.19
C ASP A 71 -3.59 10.84 21.69
N VAL A 72 -2.52 11.50 21.27
CA VAL A 72 -1.95 11.43 19.93
C VAL A 72 -0.80 10.45 19.94
N VAL A 73 -0.83 9.48 19.02
CA VAL A 73 0.26 8.52 18.83
C VAL A 73 0.90 8.72 17.45
N GLY A 74 2.15 8.36 17.32
CA GLY A 74 2.84 8.28 16.03
C GLY A 74 3.09 6.83 15.65
N ALA A 75 3.25 6.56 14.37
CA ALA A 75 3.68 5.27 13.85
C ALA A 75 5.21 5.11 14.01
N LEU A 76 5.70 5.19 15.25
CA LEU A 76 7.11 5.15 15.62
C LEU A 76 7.34 4.08 16.67
N GLU A 77 8.50 3.43 16.66
CA GLU A 77 8.88 2.38 17.63
C GLU A 77 8.75 2.84 19.10
N SER A 78 9.00 4.12 19.38
CA SER A 78 8.82 4.71 20.73
C SER A 78 7.37 4.66 21.23
N THR A 79 6.41 4.35 20.36
CA THR A 79 4.98 4.21 20.71
C THR A 79 4.64 2.79 21.19
N LEU A 80 5.53 1.82 20.93
CA LEU A 80 5.35 0.42 21.36
C LEU A 80 5.17 0.30 22.88
N GLY A 81 4.33 -0.65 23.31
CA GLY A 81 4.00 -0.91 24.71
C GLY A 81 2.84 -0.09 25.28
N GLY A 82 2.40 0.94 24.59
CA GLY A 82 1.19 1.69 24.96
C GLY A 82 -0.09 0.93 24.60
N ARG A 83 -0.88 0.53 25.61
CA ARG A 83 -2.16 -0.19 25.36
C ARG A 83 -3.29 0.78 25.11
N ARG A 84 -4.08 0.54 24.05
CA ARG A 84 -5.25 1.33 23.65
C ARG A 84 -6.41 0.40 23.33
N HIS A 85 -7.64 0.93 23.33
CA HIS A 85 -8.86 0.16 23.09
C HIS A 85 -9.54 0.54 21.77
N SER A 86 -9.31 1.76 21.30
CA SER A 86 -9.77 2.22 20.00
C SER A 86 -8.91 3.34 19.46
N GLY A 87 -8.92 3.52 18.16
CA GLY A 87 -8.14 4.55 17.48
C GLY A 87 -8.76 5.05 16.19
N LEU A 88 -8.38 6.27 15.84
CA LEU A 88 -8.58 6.87 14.54
C LEU A 88 -7.21 6.95 13.85
N ILE A 89 -7.10 6.36 12.68
CA ILE A 89 -5.95 6.54 11.78
C ILE A 89 -6.40 7.49 10.69
N ASP A 90 -5.85 8.69 10.72
CA ASP A 90 -6.17 9.75 9.76
C ASP A 90 -5.23 9.68 8.57
N GLU A 91 -5.75 9.93 7.37
CA GLU A 91 -5.01 9.87 6.10
C GLU A 91 -4.20 8.57 5.93
N ILE A 92 -4.88 7.41 6.11
CA ILE A 92 -4.21 6.10 6.06
C ILE A 92 -3.42 5.89 4.77
N LYS A 93 -3.80 6.53 3.65
CA LYS A 93 -3.08 6.47 2.37
C LYS A 93 -1.62 6.96 2.45
N ASN A 94 -1.32 7.82 3.43
CA ASN A 94 -0.02 8.47 3.59
C ASN A 94 0.85 7.78 4.67
N HIS A 95 0.39 6.65 5.22
CA HIS A 95 1.15 5.89 6.19
C HIS A 95 1.94 4.75 5.53
N ASP A 96 3.06 4.39 6.15
CA ASP A 96 3.76 3.15 5.85
C ASP A 96 2.97 1.94 6.35
N GLU A 97 2.74 0.97 5.47
CA GLU A 97 1.98 -0.24 5.78
C GLU A 97 2.60 -1.03 6.92
N THR A 98 3.93 -1.21 6.89
CA THR A 98 4.66 -1.96 7.91
C THR A 98 4.49 -1.30 9.26
N ALA A 99 4.65 0.02 9.35
CA ALA A 99 4.47 0.77 10.59
C ALA A 99 3.04 0.67 11.14
N ILE A 100 2.03 0.73 10.30
CA ILE A 100 0.63 0.52 10.74
C ILE A 100 0.44 -0.89 11.29
N ASN A 101 0.89 -1.91 10.58
CA ASN A 101 0.67 -3.31 10.94
C ASN A 101 1.50 -3.75 12.17
N THR A 102 2.74 -3.24 12.33
CA THR A 102 3.65 -3.70 13.38
C THR A 102 3.69 -2.80 14.62
N ILE A 103 3.28 -1.53 14.50
CA ILE A 103 3.35 -0.56 15.59
C ILE A 103 1.96 -0.12 16.04
N VAL A 104 1.13 0.40 15.12
CA VAL A 104 -0.14 1.06 15.49
C VAL A 104 -1.23 0.04 15.85
N LEU A 105 -1.47 -0.97 15.00
CA LEU A 105 -2.50 -1.97 15.27
C LEU A 105 -2.23 -2.82 16.51
N PRO A 106 -0.97 -3.21 16.86
CA PRO A 106 -0.67 -3.91 18.10
C PRO A 106 -1.02 -3.15 19.38
N LEU A 107 -1.13 -1.82 19.36
CA LEU A 107 -1.60 -1.03 20.48
C LEU A 107 -3.01 -1.44 20.95
N LEU A 108 -3.80 -2.00 20.04
CA LEU A 108 -5.20 -2.38 20.24
C LEU A 108 -5.40 -3.83 20.72
N ASN A 109 -4.33 -4.62 20.82
CA ASN A 109 -4.40 -6.05 21.16
C ASN A 109 -4.81 -6.35 22.62
N VAL A 110 -5.39 -5.39 23.33
CA VAL A 110 -5.75 -5.55 24.75
C VAL A 110 -7.18 -5.13 24.99
N SER A 111 -7.95 -6.03 25.56
CA SER A 111 -9.29 -5.73 26.02
C SER A 111 -9.27 -4.79 27.23
N ARG A 112 -10.24 -3.89 27.29
CA ARG A 112 -10.46 -3.04 28.46
C ARG A 112 -10.84 -3.90 29.66
N ARG A 113 -10.21 -3.64 30.81
CA ARG A 113 -10.58 -4.26 32.08
C ARG A 113 -11.62 -3.42 32.81
N LEU A 114 -12.61 -4.09 33.37
CA LEU A 114 -13.57 -3.51 34.31
C LEU A 114 -12.89 -3.26 35.68
N PRO A 115 -13.52 -2.48 36.58
CA PRO A 115 -12.96 -2.21 37.91
C PRO A 115 -12.69 -3.47 38.76
N ASP A 116 -13.44 -4.55 38.52
CA ASP A 116 -13.26 -5.85 39.14
C ASP A 116 -12.13 -6.70 38.52
N GLY A 117 -11.42 -6.17 37.51
CA GLY A 117 -10.35 -6.83 36.78
C GLY A 117 -10.80 -7.78 35.67
N THR A 118 -12.10 -8.01 35.49
CA THR A 118 -12.66 -8.82 34.41
C THR A 118 -12.74 -8.05 33.08
N THR A 119 -13.07 -8.75 32.01
CA THR A 119 -13.32 -8.14 30.68
C THR A 119 -14.77 -8.37 30.29
N ASN A 120 -15.40 -7.38 29.64
CA ASN A 120 -16.73 -7.56 29.08
C ASN A 120 -16.63 -8.19 27.68
N PRO A 121 -17.09 -9.44 27.48
CA PRO A 121 -17.01 -10.11 26.18
C PRO A 121 -17.91 -9.48 25.10
N LYS A 122 -18.89 -8.66 25.50
CA LYS A 122 -19.78 -7.94 24.59
C LYS A 122 -19.24 -6.58 24.19
N GLU A 123 -18.18 -6.10 24.83
CA GLU A 123 -17.57 -4.82 24.48
C GLU A 123 -16.72 -5.00 23.23
N PRO A 124 -16.96 -4.24 22.15
CA PRO A 124 -16.12 -4.34 20.96
C PRO A 124 -14.71 -3.84 21.31
N ASN A 125 -13.75 -4.73 21.16
CA ASN A 125 -12.33 -4.45 21.30
C ASN A 125 -11.74 -4.12 19.93
N GLN A 126 -10.53 -3.56 19.93
CA GLN A 126 -9.74 -3.32 18.70
C GLN A 126 -10.46 -2.46 17.66
N GLN A 127 -11.26 -1.51 18.10
CA GLN A 127 -11.98 -0.62 17.19
C GLN A 127 -11.01 0.34 16.50
N VAL A 128 -10.94 0.27 15.17
CA VAL A 128 -10.16 1.17 14.33
C VAL A 128 -11.09 1.87 13.35
N ILE A 129 -10.94 3.17 13.26
CA ILE A 129 -11.53 3.99 12.20
C ILE A 129 -10.38 4.46 11.32
N CYS A 130 -10.39 4.10 10.05
CA CYS A 130 -9.46 4.61 9.05
C CYS A 130 -10.16 5.68 8.23
N ALA A 131 -9.59 6.87 8.17
CA ALA A 131 -10.09 7.98 7.36
C ALA A 131 -9.06 8.31 6.27
N THR A 132 -9.55 8.57 5.06
CA THR A 132 -8.71 9.01 3.94
C THR A 132 -9.57 9.52 2.79
N SER A 133 -9.01 10.35 1.92
CA SER A 133 -9.52 10.51 0.56
C SER A 133 -9.07 9.34 -0.32
N ALA A 134 -9.74 9.14 -1.45
CA ALA A 134 -9.36 8.11 -2.41
C ALA A 134 -7.95 8.36 -2.96
N TRP A 135 -7.28 7.31 -3.40
CA TRP A 135 -5.93 7.34 -3.94
C TRP A 135 -5.75 6.25 -5.01
N GLN A 136 -4.59 5.63 -5.08
CA GLN A 136 -4.29 4.57 -6.04
C GLN A 136 -4.82 3.21 -5.57
N LYS A 137 -5.35 2.42 -6.49
CA LYS A 137 -5.79 1.03 -6.23
C LYS A 137 -4.65 0.07 -5.91
N THR A 138 -3.41 0.48 -6.12
CA THR A 138 -2.21 -0.28 -5.76
C THR A 138 -1.72 0.04 -4.34
N SER A 139 -2.42 0.90 -3.62
CA SER A 139 -2.01 1.32 -2.28
C SER A 139 -2.58 0.40 -1.20
N PHE A 140 -1.84 0.25 -0.13
CA PHE A 140 -2.27 -0.39 1.11
C PHE A 140 -3.64 0.10 1.61
N ALA A 141 -3.94 1.41 1.46
CA ALA A 141 -5.22 1.98 1.86
C ALA A 141 -6.39 1.39 1.04
N TYR A 142 -6.17 1.09 -0.24
CA TYR A 142 -7.18 0.44 -1.07
C TYR A 142 -7.39 -1.02 -0.68
N ASP A 143 -6.32 -1.76 -0.41
CA ASP A 143 -6.42 -3.15 0.06
C ASP A 143 -7.21 -3.22 1.36
N ARG A 144 -6.94 -2.30 2.31
CA ARG A 144 -7.72 -2.15 3.54
C ARG A 144 -9.19 -1.81 3.31
N LEU A 145 -9.49 -0.98 2.31
CA LEU A 145 -10.86 -0.68 1.92
C LEU A 145 -11.57 -1.95 1.45
N ILE A 146 -10.94 -2.73 0.57
CA ILE A 146 -11.52 -3.97 0.04
C ILE A 146 -11.72 -5.00 1.15
N ASP A 147 -10.72 -5.24 2.00
CA ASP A 147 -10.82 -6.15 3.15
C ASP A 147 -12.00 -5.79 4.06
N ASN A 148 -12.13 -4.49 4.42
CA ASN A 148 -13.22 -4.03 5.26
C ASN A 148 -14.58 -4.11 4.55
N PHE A 149 -14.63 -3.90 3.23
CA PHE A 149 -15.84 -4.03 2.43
C PHE A 149 -16.30 -5.49 2.37
N GLU A 150 -15.39 -6.42 2.09
CA GLU A 150 -15.67 -7.86 2.13
C GLU A 150 -16.13 -8.31 3.53
N MET A 151 -15.43 -7.85 4.58
CA MET A 151 -15.80 -8.15 5.96
C MET A 151 -17.18 -7.58 6.30
N SER A 152 -17.54 -6.39 5.81
CA SER A 152 -18.86 -5.79 6.04
C SER A 152 -20.01 -6.59 5.42
N ILE A 153 -19.72 -7.34 4.35
CA ILE A 153 -20.69 -8.25 3.71
C ILE A 153 -20.76 -9.59 4.45
N MET A 154 -19.58 -10.19 4.75
CA MET A 154 -19.51 -11.50 5.37
C MET A 154 -19.86 -11.47 6.86
N GLN A 155 -19.52 -10.39 7.54
CA GLN A 155 -19.71 -10.18 8.98
C GLN A 155 -20.18 -8.75 9.30
N PRO A 156 -21.45 -8.38 9.04
CA PRO A 156 -21.94 -7.00 9.06
C PRO A 156 -21.73 -6.24 10.38
N HIS A 157 -21.47 -6.96 11.49
CA HIS A 157 -21.25 -6.36 12.82
C HIS A 157 -19.79 -6.07 13.12
N GLN A 158 -18.86 -6.51 12.27
CA GLN A 158 -17.42 -6.38 12.51
C GLN A 158 -16.75 -5.27 11.71
N ALA A 159 -17.31 -4.91 10.56
CA ALA A 159 -16.78 -3.85 9.73
C ALA A 159 -17.89 -2.98 9.14
N PHE A 160 -17.53 -1.74 8.84
CA PHE A 160 -18.39 -0.78 8.17
C PHE A 160 -17.54 0.08 7.25
N VAL A 161 -18.00 0.23 6.01
CA VAL A 161 -17.35 1.09 5.03
C VAL A 161 -18.32 2.21 4.64
N PHE A 162 -17.85 3.44 4.67
CA PHE A 162 -18.58 4.61 4.23
C PHE A 162 -17.72 5.45 3.29
N GLY A 163 -18.29 5.84 2.16
CA GLY A 163 -17.68 6.78 1.24
C GLY A 163 -18.72 7.73 0.67
N CYS A 164 -18.34 8.97 0.47
CA CYS A 164 -19.20 9.96 -0.17
C CYS A 164 -18.38 10.93 -1.02
N ASP A 165 -19.00 11.51 -2.03
CA ASP A 165 -18.41 12.59 -2.81
C ASP A 165 -18.80 13.98 -2.26
N TYR A 166 -18.22 15.02 -2.84
CA TYR A 166 -18.40 16.41 -2.43
C TYR A 166 -19.86 16.88 -2.43
N ARG A 167 -20.77 16.19 -3.13
CA ARG A 167 -22.19 16.58 -3.18
C ARG A 167 -22.87 16.40 -1.80
N VAL A 168 -22.44 15.44 -1.02
CA VAL A 168 -22.96 15.23 0.33
C VAL A 168 -22.60 16.39 1.26
N PRO A 169 -21.33 16.79 1.44
CA PRO A 169 -21.00 17.97 2.24
C PRO A 169 -21.59 19.26 1.69
N VAL A 170 -21.76 19.42 0.36
CA VAL A 170 -22.47 20.58 -0.21
C VAL A 170 -23.94 20.56 0.19
N LEU A 171 -24.63 19.42 0.14
CA LEU A 171 -26.02 19.29 0.55
C LEU A 171 -26.24 19.69 2.02
N HIS A 172 -25.28 19.37 2.89
CA HIS A 172 -25.32 19.69 4.31
C HIS A 172 -24.71 21.06 4.67
N GLY A 173 -24.35 21.87 3.68
CA GLY A 173 -23.78 23.21 3.92
C GLY A 173 -22.39 23.21 4.55
N LEU A 174 -21.68 22.07 4.53
CA LEU A 174 -20.32 21.91 5.05
C LEU A 174 -19.27 22.33 4.04
N LEU A 175 -19.61 22.31 2.74
CA LEU A 175 -18.75 22.75 1.64
C LEU A 175 -19.51 23.74 0.76
N PRO A 176 -19.02 24.98 0.54
CA PRO A 176 -19.67 25.94 -0.36
C PRO A 176 -19.69 25.44 -1.80
N LYS A 177 -20.84 25.43 -2.43
CA LYS A 177 -21.01 25.02 -3.84
C LYS A 177 -20.16 25.86 -4.78
N ASP A 178 -20.08 27.17 -4.52
CA ASP A 178 -19.34 28.11 -5.35
C ASP A 178 -17.83 27.86 -5.31
N TYR A 179 -17.29 27.38 -4.19
CA TYR A 179 -15.91 26.95 -4.08
C TYR A 179 -15.60 25.83 -5.07
N VAL A 180 -16.47 24.81 -5.14
CA VAL A 180 -16.28 23.67 -6.07
C VAL A 180 -16.38 24.14 -7.53
N ASN A 181 -17.30 25.06 -7.83
CA ASN A 181 -17.44 25.63 -9.18
C ASN A 181 -16.19 26.44 -9.57
N GLN A 182 -15.66 27.26 -8.67
CA GLN A 182 -14.42 28.02 -8.89
C GLN A 182 -13.22 27.11 -9.11
N LEU A 183 -13.11 26.04 -8.32
CA LEU A 183 -12.04 25.04 -8.47
C LEU A 183 -12.03 24.42 -9.86
N LYS A 184 -13.22 24.05 -10.40
CA LYS A 184 -13.36 23.48 -11.74
C LYS A 184 -13.05 24.47 -12.87
N LEU A 185 -13.19 25.75 -12.63
CA LEU A 185 -12.89 26.81 -13.60
C LEU A 185 -11.42 27.28 -13.52
N SER A 186 -10.66 26.79 -12.52
CA SER A 186 -9.25 27.19 -12.36
C SER A 186 -8.40 26.70 -13.55
N PRO A 187 -7.48 27.52 -14.06
CA PRO A 187 -6.50 27.09 -15.06
C PRO A 187 -5.61 25.91 -14.59
N SER A 188 -5.45 25.76 -13.28
CA SER A 188 -4.72 24.65 -12.65
C SER A 188 -5.60 23.46 -12.29
N PHE A 189 -6.83 23.38 -12.83
CA PHE A 189 -7.72 22.27 -12.56
C PHE A 189 -7.12 20.95 -13.06
N ASN A 190 -7.01 20.00 -12.16
CA ASN A 190 -6.58 18.64 -12.46
C ASN A 190 -7.74 17.68 -12.22
N GLU A 191 -8.20 17.00 -13.28
CA GLU A 191 -9.34 16.10 -13.24
C GLU A 191 -9.08 14.87 -12.33
N THR A 192 -7.87 14.34 -12.35
CA THR A 192 -7.48 13.17 -11.54
C THR A 192 -7.47 13.51 -10.06
N SER A 193 -6.84 14.64 -9.68
CA SER A 193 -6.87 15.13 -8.30
C SER A 193 -8.29 15.44 -7.84
N PHE A 194 -9.12 16.04 -8.70
CA PHE A 194 -10.53 16.27 -8.38
C PHE A 194 -11.30 14.95 -8.18
N ALA A 195 -11.04 13.96 -9.01
CA ALA A 195 -11.66 12.64 -8.90
C ALA A 195 -11.31 11.95 -7.57
N THR A 196 -10.06 12.01 -7.13
CA THR A 196 -9.63 11.40 -5.86
C THR A 196 -10.13 12.18 -4.64
N GLU A 197 -9.92 13.49 -4.61
CA GLU A 197 -10.18 14.29 -3.40
C GLU A 197 -11.65 14.68 -3.23
N TYR A 198 -12.40 14.87 -4.34
CA TYR A 198 -13.78 15.35 -4.29
C TYR A 198 -14.83 14.32 -4.74
N LEU A 199 -14.47 13.39 -5.63
CA LEU A 199 -15.41 12.36 -6.10
C LEU A 199 -15.24 11.02 -5.40
N SER A 200 -14.23 10.88 -4.52
CA SER A 200 -13.89 9.62 -3.83
C SER A 200 -13.64 8.45 -4.80
N LEU A 201 -13.08 8.73 -5.97
CA LEU A 201 -12.80 7.75 -7.00
C LEU A 201 -11.36 7.26 -6.90
N TRP A 202 -11.18 5.98 -6.64
CA TRP A 202 -9.88 5.34 -6.60
C TRP A 202 -9.31 5.17 -8.02
N GLN A 203 -8.06 5.58 -8.20
CA GLN A 203 -7.38 5.56 -9.49
C GLN A 203 -6.67 4.23 -9.75
N GLY A 204 -6.75 3.74 -11.00
CA GLY A 204 -6.08 2.50 -11.41
C GLY A 204 -4.58 2.62 -11.60
N ALA A 205 -4.07 3.85 -11.76
CA ALA A 205 -2.65 4.15 -11.93
C ALA A 205 -2.30 5.50 -11.29
N SER A 206 -1.03 5.72 -10.91
CA SER A 206 -0.54 7.03 -10.49
C SER A 206 -0.53 8.02 -11.65
N GLU A 207 -0.60 9.32 -11.37
CA GLU A 207 -0.41 10.38 -12.38
C GLU A 207 0.98 10.30 -13.04
N GLU A 208 1.96 9.74 -12.32
CA GLU A 208 3.33 9.49 -12.79
C GLU A 208 3.49 8.14 -13.49
N ALA A 209 2.44 7.33 -13.59
CA ALA A 209 2.54 6.04 -14.24
C ALA A 209 2.72 6.22 -15.75
N TRP A 210 3.80 5.68 -16.28
CA TRP A 210 4.08 5.63 -17.72
C TRP A 210 2.96 4.97 -18.52
N PHE A 211 2.21 4.06 -17.87
CA PHE A 211 1.14 3.31 -18.50
C PHE A 211 -0.16 3.44 -17.71
N ASN A 212 -1.23 3.78 -18.41
CA ASN A 212 -2.56 3.78 -17.85
C ASN A 212 -3.03 2.34 -17.61
N PHE A 213 -3.34 1.99 -16.35
CA PHE A 213 -3.72 0.64 -15.94
C PHE A 213 -4.97 0.13 -16.67
N ASP A 214 -5.96 0.98 -16.90
CA ASP A 214 -7.18 0.60 -17.61
C ASP A 214 -6.90 0.27 -19.08
N LYS A 215 -5.94 0.97 -19.69
CA LYS A 215 -5.45 0.63 -21.04
C LYS A 215 -4.71 -0.71 -21.02
N LEU A 216 -3.82 -0.94 -20.05
CA LEU A 216 -3.11 -2.21 -19.92
C LEU A 216 -4.07 -3.39 -19.75
N THR A 217 -5.12 -3.22 -18.94
CA THR A 217 -6.13 -4.27 -18.69
C THR A 217 -6.82 -4.69 -19.97
N LYS A 218 -7.08 -3.78 -20.94
CA LYS A 218 -7.65 -4.12 -22.25
C LYS A 218 -6.77 -5.05 -23.08
N TYR A 219 -5.47 -5.03 -22.85
CA TYR A 219 -4.48 -5.87 -23.55
C TYR A 219 -4.17 -7.18 -22.83
N ARG A 220 -4.68 -7.38 -21.63
CA ARG A 220 -4.56 -8.66 -20.89
C ARG A 220 -5.47 -9.72 -21.51
N LYS A 221 -4.95 -10.41 -22.52
CA LYS A 221 -5.73 -11.42 -23.30
C LYS A 221 -5.44 -12.85 -22.88
N LEU A 222 -4.29 -13.11 -22.22
CA LEU A 222 -3.91 -14.44 -21.81
C LEU A 222 -4.58 -14.78 -20.47
N LYS A 223 -5.26 -15.92 -20.42
CA LYS A 223 -5.87 -16.43 -19.19
C LYS A 223 -4.83 -17.06 -18.25
N ASN A 224 -3.86 -17.77 -18.83
CA ASN A 224 -2.79 -18.45 -18.10
C ASN A 224 -1.44 -18.10 -18.72
N PRO A 225 -0.36 -18.03 -17.91
CA PRO A 225 0.99 -17.86 -18.45
C PRO A 225 1.42 -19.11 -19.24
N GLU A 226 2.33 -18.93 -20.16
CA GLU A 226 3.02 -20.05 -20.82
C GLU A 226 4.20 -20.48 -19.95
N THR A 227 4.39 -21.77 -19.73
CA THR A 227 5.48 -22.31 -18.89
C THR A 227 6.60 -22.95 -19.70
N HIS A 228 6.40 -23.15 -20.99
CA HIS A 228 7.36 -23.68 -21.96
C HIS A 228 6.97 -23.20 -23.36
N ALA A 229 7.92 -23.34 -24.29
CA ALA A 229 7.63 -23.01 -25.69
C ALA A 229 6.47 -23.85 -26.19
N LYS A 230 5.45 -23.22 -26.71
CA LYS A 230 4.41 -23.90 -27.48
C LYS A 230 5.01 -24.30 -28.83
N ASN A 231 4.61 -25.48 -29.35
CA ASN A 231 4.94 -25.88 -30.71
C ASN A 231 4.30 -24.90 -31.71
N VAL A 232 4.93 -23.77 -31.92
CA VAL A 232 4.53 -22.76 -32.89
C VAL A 232 5.28 -23.11 -34.16
N SER A 233 4.67 -23.91 -35.00
CA SER A 233 5.26 -24.32 -36.28
C SER A 233 5.29 -23.13 -37.23
N GLY A 234 6.48 -22.52 -37.41
CA GLY A 234 6.69 -21.56 -38.49
C GLY A 234 7.86 -20.63 -38.28
N PRO A 235 8.50 -20.16 -39.37
CA PRO A 235 9.65 -19.25 -39.31
C PRO A 235 9.27 -17.86 -38.77
N ASN A 236 7.99 -17.59 -38.57
CA ASN A 236 7.47 -16.26 -38.21
C ASN A 236 7.10 -16.14 -36.72
N CYS A 237 7.50 -17.10 -35.87
CA CYS A 237 7.25 -17.02 -34.44
C CYS A 237 8.48 -17.50 -33.65
N PHE A 238 8.90 -16.72 -32.65
CA PHE A 238 10.00 -17.06 -31.76
C PHE A 238 9.76 -16.50 -30.37
N TYR A 239 10.55 -16.96 -29.40
CA TYR A 239 10.59 -16.43 -28.05
C TYR A 239 11.79 -15.51 -27.85
N LEU A 240 11.60 -14.47 -27.06
CA LEU A 240 12.62 -13.54 -26.59
C LEU A 240 12.51 -13.41 -25.09
N LEU A 241 13.62 -13.44 -24.39
CA LEU A 241 13.72 -13.17 -22.97
C LEU A 241 14.38 -11.82 -22.72
N SER A 242 13.83 -11.04 -21.81
CA SER A 242 14.45 -9.81 -21.30
C SER A 242 14.60 -9.91 -19.80
N VAL A 243 15.82 -9.69 -19.30
CA VAL A 243 16.18 -9.85 -17.90
C VAL A 243 16.71 -8.53 -17.34
N ASP A 244 16.03 -8.03 -16.32
CA ASP A 244 16.49 -6.92 -15.50
C ASP A 244 17.05 -7.48 -14.19
N VAL A 245 18.34 -7.19 -13.90
CA VAL A 245 19.08 -7.81 -12.79
C VAL A 245 18.99 -6.93 -11.55
N GLY A 246 18.30 -7.42 -10.52
CA GLY A 246 18.21 -6.80 -9.21
C GLY A 246 19.00 -7.53 -8.13
N ARG A 247 19.35 -6.84 -7.05
CA ARG A 247 20.01 -7.40 -5.86
C ARG A 247 19.63 -6.60 -4.61
N LEU A 248 19.66 -7.25 -3.44
CA LEU A 248 19.36 -6.67 -2.13
C LEU A 248 17.89 -6.24 -1.99
N HIS A 249 17.55 -5.05 -2.42
CA HIS A 249 16.20 -4.50 -2.32
C HIS A 249 15.37 -4.69 -3.60
N ASP A 250 16.05 -4.86 -4.74
CA ASP A 250 15.43 -5.04 -6.05
C ASP A 250 15.45 -6.52 -6.45
N GLN A 251 14.43 -6.95 -7.16
CA GLN A 251 14.28 -8.32 -7.62
C GLN A 251 14.77 -8.45 -9.06
N THR A 252 15.44 -9.56 -9.36
CA THR A 252 15.73 -9.91 -10.77
C THR A 252 14.44 -10.38 -11.43
N VAL A 253 14.08 -9.76 -12.54
CA VAL A 253 12.85 -10.07 -13.30
C VAL A 253 13.20 -10.55 -14.69
N CYS A 254 12.66 -11.70 -15.08
CA CYS A 254 12.75 -12.24 -16.43
C CYS A 254 11.40 -12.19 -17.11
N CYS A 255 11.25 -11.37 -18.14
CA CYS A 255 10.08 -11.30 -19.01
C CYS A 255 10.25 -12.23 -20.21
N VAL A 256 9.24 -13.06 -20.47
CA VAL A 256 9.20 -13.96 -21.64
C VAL A 256 8.22 -13.42 -22.64
N PHE A 257 8.71 -13.07 -23.82
CA PHE A 257 7.90 -12.59 -24.94
C PHE A 257 7.81 -13.66 -26.03
N ARG A 258 6.60 -13.88 -26.52
CA ARG A 258 6.37 -14.57 -27.79
C ARG A 258 6.20 -13.50 -28.86
N VAL A 259 7.06 -13.55 -29.88
CA VAL A 259 7.07 -12.61 -30.99
C VAL A 259 6.54 -13.28 -32.24
N ASN A 260 5.50 -12.71 -32.84
CA ASN A 260 4.96 -13.13 -34.12
C ASN A 260 5.30 -12.09 -35.18
N ILE A 261 5.73 -12.55 -36.34
CA ILE A 261 5.95 -11.68 -37.51
C ILE A 261 4.67 -11.74 -38.34
N THR A 262 4.03 -10.59 -38.54
CA THR A 262 2.83 -10.50 -39.37
C THR A 262 3.17 -10.49 -40.86
N GLY A 263 2.18 -10.76 -41.72
CA GLY A 263 2.40 -10.85 -43.17
C GLY A 263 2.90 -9.55 -43.82
N ASP A 264 2.80 -8.42 -43.11
CA ASP A 264 3.36 -7.12 -43.51
C ASP A 264 4.78 -6.87 -42.97
N GLY A 265 5.40 -7.88 -42.35
CA GLY A 265 6.75 -7.82 -41.80
C GLY A 265 6.86 -7.15 -40.45
N LYS A 266 5.73 -6.81 -39.78
CA LYS A 266 5.77 -6.20 -38.45
C LYS A 266 5.88 -7.25 -37.33
N TYR A 267 6.60 -6.88 -36.27
CA TYR A 267 6.74 -7.69 -35.09
C TYR A 267 5.61 -7.40 -34.10
N HIS A 268 4.95 -8.44 -33.64
CA HIS A 268 3.95 -8.35 -32.59
C HIS A 268 4.41 -9.18 -31.37
N ALA A 269 4.89 -8.48 -30.36
CA ALA A 269 5.34 -9.10 -29.10
C ALA A 269 4.19 -9.25 -28.12
N THR A 270 4.07 -10.43 -27.52
CA THR A 270 3.12 -10.72 -26.46
C THR A 270 3.90 -11.18 -25.22
N LEU A 271 3.78 -10.48 -24.11
CA LEU A 271 4.31 -10.96 -22.81
C LEU A 271 3.51 -12.20 -22.40
N VAL A 272 4.15 -13.37 -22.40
CA VAL A 272 3.49 -14.66 -22.14
C VAL A 272 3.78 -15.20 -20.74
N ASN A 273 4.87 -14.76 -20.12
CA ASN A 273 5.17 -15.05 -18.72
C ASN A 273 6.12 -14.00 -18.14
N LEU A 274 6.14 -13.90 -16.81
CA LEU A 274 7.05 -13.09 -16.04
C LEU A 274 7.52 -13.90 -14.83
N TYR A 275 8.84 -14.07 -14.70
CA TYR A 275 9.46 -14.76 -13.59
C TYR A 275 10.21 -13.77 -12.71
N VAL A 276 9.99 -13.83 -11.41
CA VAL A 276 10.77 -13.11 -10.42
C VAL A 276 11.80 -14.08 -9.86
N LEU A 277 13.05 -13.90 -10.24
CA LEU A 277 14.17 -14.72 -9.79
C LEU A 277 14.66 -14.20 -8.44
N GLY A 278 14.92 -15.10 -7.49
CA GLY A 278 15.36 -14.70 -6.15
C GLY A 278 14.26 -13.98 -5.36
N ARG A 279 13.02 -14.51 -5.37
CA ARG A 279 11.91 -13.97 -4.58
C ARG A 279 12.22 -13.93 -3.08
N GLU A 280 13.12 -14.79 -2.62
CA GLU A 280 13.78 -14.73 -1.31
C GLU A 280 15.10 -13.99 -1.44
N ALA A 281 15.09 -12.83 -2.08
CA ALA A 281 16.22 -12.13 -2.68
C ALA A 281 17.35 -11.80 -1.71
N GLN A 282 17.09 -11.69 -0.42
CA GLN A 282 18.15 -11.45 0.58
C GLN A 282 19.07 -12.67 0.78
N THR A 283 18.66 -13.84 0.32
CA THR A 283 19.39 -15.11 0.51
C THR A 283 19.81 -15.80 -0.80
N LYS A 284 19.20 -15.44 -1.94
CA LYS A 284 19.46 -16.13 -3.22
C LYS A 284 20.63 -15.50 -3.96
N SER A 285 21.74 -16.27 -4.09
CA SER A 285 22.94 -15.85 -4.81
C SER A 285 22.69 -15.72 -6.33
N PHE A 286 23.52 -14.95 -7.04
CA PHE A 286 23.51 -14.92 -8.51
C PHE A 286 23.69 -16.30 -9.13
N TYR A 287 24.50 -17.16 -8.53
CA TYR A 287 24.65 -18.56 -8.94
C TYR A 287 23.29 -19.27 -9.07
N GLN A 288 22.43 -19.17 -8.07
CA GLN A 288 21.12 -19.82 -8.10
C GLN A 288 20.15 -19.14 -9.07
N GLN A 289 20.17 -17.82 -9.16
CA GLN A 289 19.35 -17.07 -10.10
C GLN A 289 19.70 -17.40 -11.56
N VAL A 290 20.98 -17.59 -11.85
CA VAL A 290 21.46 -17.99 -13.17
C VAL A 290 21.02 -19.42 -13.51
N ILE A 291 21.04 -20.35 -12.57
CA ILE A 291 20.48 -21.69 -12.76
C ILE A 291 19.00 -21.59 -13.14
N ASP A 292 18.22 -20.80 -12.39
CA ASP A 292 16.80 -20.62 -12.65
C ASP A 292 16.56 -19.99 -14.03
N LEU A 293 17.38 -19.00 -14.42
CA LEU A 293 17.31 -18.42 -15.77
C LEU A 293 17.63 -19.43 -16.85
N LYS A 294 18.68 -20.24 -16.65
CA LYS A 294 19.05 -21.30 -17.63
C LYS A 294 17.96 -22.36 -17.75
N LYS A 295 17.21 -22.68 -16.68
CA LYS A 295 16.01 -23.51 -16.74
C LYS A 295 14.92 -22.90 -17.62
N ILE A 296 14.68 -21.59 -17.47
CA ILE A 296 13.72 -20.84 -18.31
C ILE A 296 14.18 -20.83 -19.77
N ILE A 297 15.45 -20.54 -20.03
CA ILE A 297 16.02 -20.56 -21.39
C ILE A 297 15.81 -21.93 -22.04
N ARG A 298 16.06 -23.03 -21.31
CA ARG A 298 15.84 -24.38 -21.80
C ARG A 298 14.36 -24.67 -22.08
N ALA A 299 13.46 -24.19 -21.23
CA ALA A 299 12.03 -24.41 -21.38
C ALA A 299 11.41 -23.68 -22.59
N PHE A 300 11.92 -22.48 -22.90
CA PHE A 300 11.37 -21.65 -23.98
C PHE A 300 12.19 -21.68 -25.27
N ASN A 301 13.44 -22.15 -25.23
CA ASN A 301 14.37 -22.15 -26.35
C ASN A 301 14.30 -20.82 -27.14
N PRO A 302 14.59 -19.67 -26.49
CA PRO A 302 14.42 -18.37 -27.09
C PRO A 302 15.44 -18.13 -28.21
N LYS A 303 15.05 -17.32 -29.20
CA LYS A 303 15.96 -16.86 -30.24
C LYS A 303 17.04 -15.94 -29.69
N GLU A 304 16.64 -15.10 -28.71
CA GLU A 304 17.52 -14.12 -28.09
C GLU A 304 17.21 -13.98 -26.61
N VAL A 305 18.25 -13.71 -25.81
CA VAL A 305 18.17 -13.40 -24.39
C VAL A 305 18.89 -12.08 -24.16
N VAL A 306 18.17 -11.05 -23.75
CA VAL A 306 18.72 -9.74 -23.44
C VAL A 306 18.81 -9.59 -21.93
N ILE A 307 20.01 -9.28 -21.42
CA ILE A 307 20.28 -9.12 -19.99
C ILE A 307 20.92 -7.76 -19.77
N ASP A 308 20.36 -6.94 -18.87
CA ASP A 308 21.05 -5.73 -18.41
C ASP A 308 22.18 -6.12 -17.46
N THR A 309 23.41 -6.02 -17.98
CA THR A 309 24.64 -6.35 -17.23
C THR A 309 25.34 -5.11 -16.68
N ASN A 310 24.72 -3.92 -16.70
CA ASN A 310 25.31 -2.73 -16.12
C ASN A 310 25.33 -2.79 -14.57
N GLY A 311 26.36 -2.22 -13.99
CA GLY A 311 26.50 -2.15 -12.53
C GLY A 311 26.49 -3.51 -11.85
N LEU A 312 25.42 -3.81 -11.11
CA LEU A 312 25.25 -5.09 -10.38
C LEU A 312 25.13 -6.30 -11.32
N GLY A 313 24.66 -6.09 -12.54
CA GLY A 313 24.50 -7.13 -13.56
C GLY A 313 25.83 -7.76 -14.04
N ILE A 314 26.98 -7.10 -13.84
CA ILE A 314 28.29 -7.65 -14.18
C ILE A 314 28.50 -9.02 -13.51
N GLY A 315 28.24 -9.11 -12.18
CA GLY A 315 28.42 -10.36 -11.46
C GLY A 315 27.42 -11.46 -11.87
N PHE A 316 26.23 -11.09 -12.34
CA PHE A 316 25.27 -12.01 -12.93
C PHE A 316 25.77 -12.52 -14.29
N GLY A 317 26.32 -11.62 -15.12
CA GLY A 317 26.94 -11.96 -16.38
C GLY A 317 28.11 -12.92 -16.22
N ASP A 318 29.00 -12.67 -15.25
CA ASP A 318 30.15 -13.55 -14.94
C ASP A 318 29.70 -14.98 -14.58
N GLU A 319 28.56 -15.13 -13.90
CA GLU A 319 28.00 -16.45 -13.61
C GLU A 319 27.37 -17.09 -14.86
N MET A 320 26.79 -16.33 -15.78
CA MET A 320 26.18 -16.89 -17.02
C MET A 320 27.20 -17.63 -17.90
N ILE A 321 28.45 -17.14 -17.97
CA ILE A 321 29.52 -17.73 -18.77
C ILE A 321 30.21 -18.93 -18.11
N ARG A 322 29.76 -19.34 -16.92
CA ARG A 322 30.29 -20.51 -16.19
C ARG A 322 29.33 -21.70 -16.31
N GLN A 323 29.86 -22.89 -16.10
CA GLN A 323 29.09 -24.08 -15.90
C GLN A 323 28.50 -24.08 -14.48
N GLN A 324 27.22 -24.37 -14.33
CA GLN A 324 26.60 -24.53 -13.03
C GLN A 324 26.01 -25.95 -12.88
N GLN A 325 25.81 -26.35 -11.63
CA GLN A 325 25.13 -27.58 -11.28
C GLN A 325 24.07 -27.28 -10.21
N ASP A 326 22.87 -27.79 -10.40
CA ASP A 326 21.80 -27.63 -9.40
C ASP A 326 21.90 -28.69 -8.27
N GLU A 327 21.02 -28.55 -7.29
CA GLU A 327 20.95 -29.45 -6.12
C GLU A 327 20.63 -30.91 -6.47
N PHE A 328 20.12 -31.15 -7.68
CA PHE A 328 19.81 -32.51 -8.19
C PHE A 328 20.94 -33.08 -9.04
N GLY A 329 22.04 -32.33 -9.22
CA GLY A 329 23.18 -32.74 -10.03
C GLY A 329 23.03 -32.45 -11.52
N GLU A 330 21.98 -31.76 -11.95
CA GLU A 330 21.79 -31.37 -13.35
C GLU A 330 22.77 -30.25 -13.73
N VAL A 331 23.44 -30.42 -14.86
CA VAL A 331 24.47 -29.51 -15.36
C VAL A 331 23.90 -28.54 -16.39
N TYR A 332 24.23 -27.26 -16.23
CA TYR A 332 23.86 -26.16 -17.11
C TYR A 332 25.10 -25.55 -17.75
N GLU A 333 25.17 -25.65 -19.07
CA GLU A 333 26.35 -25.21 -19.83
C GLU A 333 26.52 -23.67 -19.80
N PRO A 334 27.77 -23.20 -20.01
CA PRO A 334 28.05 -21.78 -20.16
C PRO A 334 27.28 -21.16 -21.32
N LEU A 335 26.79 -19.94 -21.14
CA LEU A 335 26.21 -19.12 -22.18
C LEU A 335 27.05 -17.88 -22.40
N GLY A 336 27.54 -17.67 -23.62
CA GLY A 336 28.34 -16.51 -24.00
C GLY A 336 27.48 -15.27 -24.23
N PHE A 337 28.11 -14.11 -24.17
CA PHE A 337 27.50 -12.82 -24.52
C PHE A 337 28.01 -12.34 -25.87
N ILE A 338 27.12 -11.67 -26.62
CA ILE A 338 27.45 -10.82 -27.75
C ILE A 338 27.35 -9.39 -27.23
N ASN A 339 28.44 -8.62 -27.25
CA ASN A 339 28.39 -7.21 -26.83
C ASN A 339 27.70 -6.37 -27.90
N ASP A 340 27.02 -5.29 -27.47
CA ASP A 340 26.27 -4.39 -28.36
C ASP A 340 27.12 -3.74 -29.46
N GLU A 341 28.44 -3.64 -29.27
CA GLU A 341 29.37 -3.13 -30.29
C GLU A 341 29.44 -4.01 -31.55
N ASP A 342 28.99 -5.27 -31.45
CA ASP A 342 28.94 -6.23 -32.57
C ASP A 342 27.57 -6.22 -33.29
N PHE A 343 26.63 -5.38 -32.85
CA PHE A 343 25.24 -5.28 -33.39
C PHE A 343 24.99 -4.08 -34.31
N ILE A 344 26.04 -3.32 -34.70
CA ILE A 344 25.90 -2.19 -35.64
C ILE A 344 26.22 -2.60 -37.07
#